data_afb9c34a929af4d07f7c762c7833e895
#
_entry.id   afb9c34a929af4d07f7c762c7833e895
#
_cell.length_a   1.000
_cell.length_b   1.000
_cell.length_c   1.000
_cell.angle_alpha   90.00
_cell.angle_beta   90.00
_cell.angle_gamma   90.00
#
_symmetry.space_group_name_H-M   'P 1'
#
loop_
_entity.id
_entity.type
_entity.pdbx_description
1 polymer ?
#
loop_
_entity_poly.entity_id
_entity_poly.type
_entity_poly.pdbx_seq_one_letter_code
_entity_poly.pdbx_strand_id
1 'polypeptide(L)'
;MVPFLAVTSFKTDDEAVNLANDTHYGLAASFYSQNIHRVMNIARRINAGTVSVNGFSEGNITTPFGGFRQSGFGGKDNGLEAFEQYTQTKVIWFINQ
;
A
#
# COMPACT_ATOMS: atom_id res chain seq x y z
N MET A 1 6.44 20.22 8.78
CA MET A 1 5.57 19.77 7.67
C MET A 1 4.70 20.92 7.21
N VAL A 2 4.64 21.16 5.92
CA VAL A 2 3.80 22.22 5.33
C VAL A 2 2.62 21.55 4.64
N PRO A 3 1.38 21.98 4.94
CA PRO A 3 0.22 21.44 4.22
C PRO A 3 0.27 21.89 2.76
N PHE A 4 0.32 20.92 1.86
CA PHE A 4 0.42 21.16 0.42
C PHE A 4 -0.38 20.09 -0.34
N LEU A 5 -1.19 20.54 -1.29
CA LEU A 5 -1.98 19.65 -2.14
C LEU A 5 -1.75 20.03 -3.60
N ALA A 6 -1.18 19.09 -4.36
CA ALA A 6 -1.05 19.25 -5.80
C ALA A 6 -2.26 18.63 -6.50
N VAL A 7 -2.86 19.37 -7.43
CA VAL A 7 -4.05 18.93 -8.15
C VAL A 7 -3.76 18.90 -9.64
N THR A 8 -4.08 17.78 -10.28
CA THR A 8 -3.89 17.57 -11.72
C THR A 8 -5.16 16.95 -12.30
N SER A 9 -5.57 17.41 -13.47
CA SER A 9 -6.70 16.81 -14.19
C SER A 9 -6.25 15.67 -15.09
N PHE A 10 -7.16 14.76 -15.41
CA PHE A 10 -6.94 13.67 -16.36
C PHE A 10 -8.21 13.44 -17.19
N LYS A 11 -8.03 12.78 -18.35
CA LYS A 11 -9.14 12.50 -19.28
C LYS A 11 -9.49 11.02 -19.34
N THR A 12 -8.52 10.13 -19.13
CA THR A 12 -8.70 8.69 -19.22
C THR A 12 -8.19 7.99 -17.97
N ASP A 13 -8.66 6.77 -17.73
CA ASP A 13 -8.19 5.96 -16.61
C ASP A 13 -6.70 5.63 -16.73
N ASP A 14 -6.23 5.37 -17.95
CA ASP A 14 -4.81 5.12 -18.19
C ASP A 14 -3.95 6.32 -17.80
N GLU A 15 -4.39 7.51 -18.16
CA GLU A 15 -3.70 8.74 -17.77
C GLU A 15 -3.69 8.91 -16.25
N ALA A 16 -4.82 8.66 -15.59
CA ALA A 16 -4.93 8.75 -14.14
C ALA A 16 -3.97 7.79 -13.43
N VAL A 17 -3.91 6.54 -13.89
CA VAL A 17 -3.00 5.53 -13.33
C VAL A 17 -1.55 5.92 -13.55
N ASN A 18 -1.20 6.39 -14.74
CA ASN A 18 0.15 6.82 -15.05
C ASN A 18 0.59 8.00 -14.18
N LEU A 19 -0.29 8.98 -13.99
CA LEU A 19 -0.02 10.12 -13.10
C LEU A 19 0.13 9.67 -11.64
N ALA A 20 -0.75 8.79 -11.17
CA ALA A 20 -0.68 8.28 -9.81
C ALA A 20 0.62 7.50 -9.55
N ASN A 21 1.13 6.78 -10.54
CA ASN A 21 2.35 5.98 -10.41
C ASN A 21 3.63 6.77 -10.70
N ASP A 22 3.52 8.00 -11.16
CA ASP A 22 4.68 8.86 -11.47
C ASP A 22 5.26 9.49 -10.21
N THR A 23 5.81 8.65 -9.35
CA THR A 23 6.39 9.04 -8.07
C THR A 23 7.37 7.97 -7.60
N HIS A 24 8.30 8.35 -6.73
CA HIS A 24 9.20 7.41 -6.04
C HIS A 24 8.56 6.75 -4.81
N TYR A 25 7.36 7.15 -4.46
CA TYR A 25 6.65 6.67 -3.27
C TYR A 25 5.51 5.73 -3.63
N GLY A 26 4.99 5.02 -2.66
CA GLY A 26 3.90 4.07 -2.87
C GLY A 26 3.33 3.57 -1.56
N LEU A 27 2.99 4.48 -0.62
CA LEU A 27 2.44 4.10 0.67
C LEU A 27 0.96 3.75 0.54
N ALA A 28 0.16 4.70 0.12
CA ALA A 28 -1.28 4.55 0.04
C ALA A 28 -1.84 5.37 -1.11
N ALA A 29 -2.97 4.92 -1.63
CA ALA A 29 -3.75 5.64 -2.62
C ALA A 29 -5.23 5.43 -2.34
N SER A 30 -6.06 6.35 -2.80
CA SER A 30 -7.51 6.20 -2.74
C SER A 30 -8.15 6.75 -3.99
N PHE A 31 -9.27 6.16 -4.37
CA PHE A 31 -10.06 6.67 -5.48
C PHE A 31 -11.53 6.30 -5.30
N TYR A 32 -12.39 6.93 -6.09
CA TYR A 32 -13.84 6.80 -5.98
C TYR A 32 -14.43 6.38 -7.31
N SER A 33 -15.21 5.32 -7.32
CA SER A 33 -15.94 4.85 -8.50
C SER A 33 -17.05 3.89 -8.09
N GLN A 34 -18.15 3.88 -8.85
CA GLN A 34 -19.25 2.94 -8.66
C GLN A 34 -19.20 1.76 -9.64
N ASN A 35 -18.26 1.77 -10.59
CA ASN A 35 -18.12 0.70 -11.59
C ASN A 35 -17.10 -0.33 -11.10
N ILE A 36 -17.56 -1.54 -10.77
CA ILE A 36 -16.70 -2.58 -10.18
C ILE A 36 -15.58 -3.03 -11.12
N HIS A 37 -15.82 -3.11 -12.42
CA HIS A 37 -14.78 -3.49 -13.38
C HIS A 37 -13.67 -2.46 -13.44
N ARG A 38 -14.05 -1.20 -13.43
CA ARG A 38 -13.13 -0.08 -13.41
C ARG A 38 -12.32 -0.05 -12.11
N VAL A 39 -12.99 -0.29 -10.99
CA VAL A 39 -12.36 -0.37 -9.67
C VAL A 39 -11.29 -1.44 -9.66
N MET A 40 -11.60 -2.64 -10.10
CA MET A 40 -10.64 -3.76 -10.08
C MET A 40 -9.45 -3.50 -11.01
N ASN A 41 -9.71 -2.94 -12.18
CA ASN A 41 -8.65 -2.61 -13.14
C ASN A 41 -7.69 -1.56 -12.57
N ILE A 42 -8.23 -0.46 -12.05
CA ILE A 42 -7.41 0.64 -11.51
C ILE A 42 -6.67 0.21 -10.25
N ALA A 43 -7.34 -0.45 -9.31
CA ALA A 43 -6.74 -0.85 -8.05
C ALA A 43 -5.51 -1.74 -8.24
N ARG A 44 -5.55 -2.65 -9.20
CA ARG A 44 -4.42 -3.54 -9.50
C ARG A 44 -3.24 -2.82 -10.13
N ARG A 45 -3.48 -1.72 -10.81
CA ARG A 45 -2.46 -0.98 -11.56
C ARG A 45 -1.77 0.11 -10.75
N ILE A 46 -2.37 0.53 -9.64
CA ILE A 46 -1.76 1.54 -8.77
C ILE A 46 -0.68 0.89 -7.90
N ASN A 47 0.52 1.44 -7.96
CA ASN A 47 1.68 0.99 -7.20
C ASN A 47 1.69 1.60 -5.79
N ALA A 48 0.89 1.06 -4.91
CA ALA A 48 0.85 1.47 -3.50
C ALA A 48 0.60 0.25 -2.62
N GLY A 49 1.10 0.30 -1.40
CA GLY A 49 0.93 -0.78 -0.43
C GLY A 49 -0.51 -0.97 -0.01
N THR A 50 -1.27 0.12 0.04
CA THR A 50 -2.72 0.11 0.32
C THR A 50 -3.45 0.95 -0.71
N VAL A 51 -4.52 0.40 -1.26
CA VAL A 51 -5.41 1.14 -2.16
C VAL A 51 -6.82 1.08 -1.57
N SER A 52 -7.38 2.24 -1.24
CA SER A 52 -8.71 2.37 -0.70
C SER A 52 -9.69 2.81 -1.80
N VAL A 53 -10.84 2.18 -1.84
CA VAL A 53 -11.88 2.51 -2.82
C VAL A 53 -13.08 3.07 -2.09
N ASN A 54 -13.56 4.22 -2.56
CA ASN A 54 -14.69 4.95 -2.01
C ASN A 54 -14.49 5.35 -0.54
N GLY A 55 -13.25 5.56 -0.17
CA GLY A 55 -12.85 6.01 1.16
C GLY A 55 -11.35 6.29 1.17
N PHE A 56 -10.81 6.58 2.33
CA PHE A 56 -9.37 6.86 2.49
C PHE A 56 -8.76 6.11 3.68
N SER A 57 -9.48 5.12 4.22
CA SER A 57 -8.98 4.30 5.32
C SER A 57 -7.84 3.41 4.84
N GLU A 58 -6.83 3.26 5.67
CA GLU A 58 -5.65 2.42 5.38
C GLU A 58 -5.86 0.98 5.82
N GLY A 59 -7.08 0.59 6.11
CA GLY A 59 -7.42 -0.72 6.61
C GLY A 59 -7.60 -0.72 8.13
N ASN A 60 -7.37 -1.85 8.76
CA ASN A 60 -7.44 -1.99 10.21
C ASN A 60 -6.18 -2.70 10.74
N ILE A 61 -6.13 -2.89 12.07
CA ILE A 61 -4.94 -3.46 12.71
C ILE A 61 -4.63 -4.90 12.26
N THR A 62 -5.59 -5.60 11.66
CA THR A 62 -5.40 -6.98 11.18
C THR A 62 -4.85 -7.03 9.76
N THR A 63 -4.78 -5.89 9.06
CA THR A 63 -4.25 -5.83 7.70
C THR A 63 -2.84 -5.29 7.70
N PRO A 64 -1.93 -5.87 6.88
CA PRO A 64 -0.58 -5.36 6.77
C PRO A 64 -0.57 -3.92 6.25
N PHE A 65 0.29 -3.09 6.83
CA PHE A 65 0.46 -1.69 6.41
C PHE A 65 1.92 -1.43 6.11
N GLY A 66 2.21 -0.99 4.92
CA GLY A 66 3.54 -0.63 4.50
C GLY A 66 3.58 -0.22 3.05
N GLY A 67 4.57 0.55 2.68
CA GLY A 67 4.67 1.14 1.36
C GLY A 67 5.48 0.32 0.38
N PHE A 68 5.31 0.66 -0.88
CA PHE A 68 6.15 0.24 -1.98
C PHE A 68 7.20 1.31 -2.27
N ARG A 69 8.19 0.99 -3.08
CA ARG A 69 9.25 1.89 -3.53
C ARG A 69 9.93 2.58 -2.34
N GLN A 70 10.09 3.89 -2.37
CA GLN A 70 10.74 4.64 -1.29
C GLN A 70 9.90 4.78 -0.02
N SER A 71 8.64 4.36 -0.07
CA SER A 71 7.78 4.35 1.12
C SER A 71 8.01 3.15 2.02
N GLY A 72 8.77 2.14 1.60
CA GLY A 72 9.10 1.00 2.44
C GLY A 72 9.99 -0.02 1.76
N PHE A 73 10.70 -0.81 2.58
CA PHE A 73 11.64 -1.83 2.13
C PHE A 73 11.05 -3.25 2.19
N GLY A 74 9.73 -3.39 2.27
CA GLY A 74 9.08 -4.67 2.37
C GLY A 74 8.54 -5.02 3.75
N GLY A 75 8.91 -4.26 4.78
CA GLY A 75 8.32 -4.42 6.10
C GLY A 75 6.88 -3.94 6.13
N LYS A 76 6.07 -4.55 6.98
CA LYS A 76 4.66 -4.20 7.14
C LYS A 76 4.34 -4.03 8.63
N ASP A 77 3.59 -2.97 8.93
CA ASP A 77 2.94 -2.81 10.23
C ASP A 77 1.56 -3.46 10.18
N ASN A 78 0.97 -3.64 11.33
CA ASN A 78 -0.35 -4.25 11.50
C ASN A 78 -0.40 -5.70 10.98
N GLY A 79 -1.47 -6.40 11.30
CA GLY A 79 -1.61 -7.79 10.95
C GLY A 79 -0.54 -8.67 11.61
N LEU A 80 -0.43 -9.90 11.15
CA LEU A 80 0.58 -10.85 11.63
C LEU A 80 1.98 -10.43 11.19
N GLU A 81 2.09 -9.73 10.09
CA GLU A 81 3.37 -9.28 9.53
C GLU A 81 4.10 -8.28 10.43
N ALA A 82 3.36 -7.57 11.29
CA ALA A 82 3.98 -6.65 12.25
C ALA A 82 4.89 -7.36 13.23
N PHE A 83 4.57 -8.58 13.62
CA PHE A 83 5.39 -9.38 14.52
C PHE A 83 6.76 -9.67 13.92
N GLU A 84 6.82 -9.89 12.62
CA GLU A 84 8.08 -10.22 11.94
C GLU A 84 9.07 -9.06 11.98
N GLN A 85 8.60 -7.81 12.05
CA GLN A 85 9.47 -6.64 12.12
C GLN A 85 10.17 -6.49 13.48
N TYR A 86 9.54 -7.01 14.53
CA TYR A 86 10.05 -6.89 15.91
C TYR A 86 10.69 -8.18 16.40
N THR A 87 10.75 -9.19 15.57
CA THR A 87 11.29 -10.50 15.96
C THR A 87 12.41 -10.93 15.02
N GLN A 88 13.28 -11.78 15.54
CA GLN A 88 14.35 -12.37 14.76
C GLN A 88 14.33 -13.86 14.98
N THR A 89 14.35 -14.64 13.90
CA THR A 89 14.32 -16.10 13.97
C THR A 89 15.59 -16.62 14.60
N LYS A 90 15.44 -17.52 15.57
CA LYS A 90 16.53 -18.19 16.25
C LYS A 90 16.24 -19.69 16.28
N VAL A 91 17.26 -20.51 16.06
CA VAL A 91 17.14 -21.94 16.15
C VAL A 91 17.88 -22.43 17.38
N ILE A 92 17.20 -23.20 18.21
CA ILE A 92 17.79 -23.88 19.36
C ILE A 92 17.66 -25.38 19.09
N TRP A 93 18.79 -26.08 19.02
CA TRP A 93 18.81 -27.50 18.71
C TRP A 93 19.27 -28.29 19.93
N PHE A 94 18.40 -29.15 20.43
CA PHE A 94 18.76 -30.07 21.49
C PHE A 94 19.10 -31.44 20.90
N ILE A 95 20.23 -31.98 21.30
CA ILE A 95 20.60 -33.35 20.94
C ILE A 95 20.35 -34.20 22.18
N ASN A 96 19.41 -35.14 22.04
CA ASN A 96 19.04 -36.05 23.12
C ASN A 96 20.01 -37.23 23.11
N GLN A 97 20.76 -37.35 24.17
CA GLN A 97 21.72 -38.46 24.33
C GLN A 97 21.19 -39.55 25.24
#